data_5d36a7a08fe9b4d84567146f5a39959b
#
_entry.id   5d36a7a08fe9b4d84567146f5a39959b
#
_cell.length_a   1.000
_cell.length_b   1.000
_cell.length_c   1.000
_cell.angle_alpha   90.00
_cell.angle_beta   90.00
_cell.angle_gamma   90.00
#
_symmetry.space_group_name_H-M   'P 1'
#
loop_
_entity.id
_entity.type
_entity.pdbx_description
1 polymer ?
#
loop_
_entity_poly.entity_id
_entity_poly.type
_entity_poly.pdbx_seq_one_letter_code
_entity_poly.pdbx_strand_id
1 'polypeptide(L)'
;MANSSTKNDPKIYSLLSIGQRGVGKTVFLIGSCIELYTNQYQENGQQLWFDCEDPEIQQTFEGILRQVAQTGQYPSATMKITNFDFTLKLRNLWGNKTLCQFRLWDPPGESCQIYNPAFLMMVLNSDGYCAFIDACTIVERANDPKALAQTFELVKSIADMLHSNNLQHPLAIVLTKCDRLRFDLQDGQILEQGIQPLQTFLEKLEVNYQIFYSSIPIVATDDGFCLKTSEAATPILWLMSKLRNTDIFSLNGDIM
;
A
#
# COMPACT_ATOMS: atom_id res chain seq x y z
N MET A 1 46.56 13.50 5.86
CA MET A 1 45.63 12.44 6.32
C MET A 1 44.23 12.87 5.97
N ALA A 2 43.70 12.34 4.89
CA ALA A 2 42.37 12.70 4.40
C ALA A 2 41.36 11.78 5.07
N ASN A 3 40.50 12.36 5.93
CA ASN A 3 39.30 11.67 6.43
C ASN A 3 38.30 11.53 5.28
N SER A 4 38.29 10.37 4.66
CA SER A 4 37.18 9.95 3.81
C SER A 4 35.97 9.65 4.71
N SER A 5 35.13 10.65 4.93
CA SER A 5 33.76 10.39 5.41
C SER A 5 33.05 9.60 4.33
N THR A 6 32.92 8.28 4.50
CA THR A 6 31.98 7.46 3.76
C THR A 6 30.59 8.01 4.06
N LYS A 7 30.03 8.79 3.13
CA LYS A 7 28.59 9.04 3.10
C LYS A 7 27.96 7.67 3.02
N ASN A 8 27.34 7.21 4.12
CA ASN A 8 26.43 6.08 4.05
C ASN A 8 25.29 6.50 3.12
N ASP A 9 25.25 5.93 1.93
CA ASP A 9 24.10 6.08 1.05
C ASP A 9 22.84 5.66 1.84
N PRO A 10 21.77 6.43 1.79
CA PRO A 10 20.56 6.12 2.54
C PRO A 10 20.06 4.74 2.13
N LYS A 11 19.73 3.89 3.11
CA LYS A 11 19.15 2.56 2.85
C LYS A 11 17.87 2.72 2.05
N ILE A 12 17.77 2.02 0.91
CA ILE A 12 16.55 1.90 0.12
C ILE A 12 15.79 0.68 0.61
N TYR A 13 14.58 0.87 1.12
CA TYR A 13 13.71 -0.22 1.55
C TYR A 13 12.96 -0.79 0.36
N SER A 14 12.85 -2.11 0.28
CA SER A 14 12.09 -2.82 -0.75
C SER A 14 10.72 -3.21 -0.22
N LEU A 15 9.66 -2.70 -0.83
CA LEU A 15 8.28 -3.06 -0.54
C LEU A 15 7.69 -3.89 -1.66
N LEU A 16 6.83 -4.84 -1.34
CA LEU A 16 6.13 -5.67 -2.31
C LEU A 16 4.62 -5.51 -2.19
N SER A 17 4.00 -5.18 -3.31
CA SER A 17 2.55 -5.16 -3.49
C SER A 17 2.05 -6.57 -3.82
N ILE A 18 1.12 -7.10 -3.03
CA ILE A 18 0.62 -8.47 -3.10
C ILE A 18 -0.90 -8.44 -3.27
N GLY A 19 -1.43 -9.23 -4.17
CA GLY A 19 -2.88 -9.33 -4.34
C GLY A 19 -3.28 -9.78 -5.74
N GLN A 20 -4.49 -10.29 -5.85
CA GLN A 20 -5.06 -10.78 -7.10
C GLN A 20 -5.24 -9.66 -8.13
N ARG A 21 -5.54 -10.05 -9.37
CA ARG A 21 -5.89 -9.10 -10.43
C ARG A 21 -7.12 -8.30 -10.05
N GLY A 22 -7.09 -6.99 -10.31
CA GLY A 22 -8.24 -6.10 -10.14
C GLY A 22 -8.56 -5.71 -8.69
N VAL A 23 -7.76 -6.09 -7.69
CA VAL A 23 -7.95 -5.66 -6.29
C VAL A 23 -7.58 -4.19 -6.04
N GLY A 24 -7.01 -3.48 -7.01
CA GLY A 24 -6.75 -2.04 -6.90
C GLY A 24 -5.32 -1.65 -6.53
N LYS A 25 -4.32 -2.54 -6.62
CA LYS A 25 -2.91 -2.25 -6.26
C LYS A 25 -2.36 -0.96 -6.89
N THR A 26 -2.41 -0.87 -8.21
CA THR A 26 -1.89 0.30 -8.95
C THR A 26 -2.67 1.58 -8.65
N VAL A 27 -4.00 1.48 -8.51
CA VAL A 27 -4.86 2.61 -8.13
C VAL A 27 -4.53 3.09 -6.72
N PHE A 28 -4.28 2.16 -5.79
CA PHE A 28 -3.86 2.48 -4.43
C PHE A 28 -2.53 3.24 -4.42
N LEU A 29 -1.54 2.80 -5.20
CA LEU A 29 -0.25 3.47 -5.27
C LEU A 29 -0.37 4.93 -5.76
N ILE A 30 -1.13 5.14 -6.83
CA ILE A 30 -1.41 6.48 -7.35
C ILE A 30 -2.18 7.30 -6.31
N GLY A 31 -3.19 6.70 -5.69
CA GLY A 31 -3.97 7.32 -4.62
C GLY A 31 -3.11 7.73 -3.44
N SER A 32 -2.12 6.93 -3.05
CA SER A 32 -1.17 7.26 -1.98
C SER A 32 -0.36 8.52 -2.29
N CYS A 33 0.10 8.65 -3.54
CA CYS A 33 0.81 9.86 -3.98
C CYS A 33 -0.10 11.09 -3.96
N ILE A 34 -1.35 10.97 -4.47
CA ILE A 34 -2.33 12.06 -4.48
C ILE A 34 -2.63 12.51 -3.05
N GLU A 35 -2.90 11.57 -2.15
CA GLU A 35 -3.29 11.86 -0.76
C GLU A 35 -2.22 12.65 -0.02
N LEU A 36 -0.96 12.29 -0.18
CA LEU A 36 0.15 13.06 0.39
C LEU A 36 0.31 14.44 -0.29
N TYR A 37 0.04 14.52 -1.59
CA TYR A 37 0.19 15.78 -2.33
C TYR A 37 -0.93 16.78 -2.03
N THR A 38 -2.15 16.33 -1.74
CA THR A 38 -3.35 17.17 -1.53
C THR A 38 -3.48 17.75 -0.12
N ASN A 39 -2.41 17.80 0.67
CA ASN A 39 -2.34 18.44 1.98
C ASN A 39 -3.07 17.74 3.14
N GLN A 40 -3.53 16.51 2.99
CA GLN A 40 -4.15 15.76 4.09
C GLN A 40 -3.17 15.47 5.24
N TYR A 41 -1.86 15.54 4.96
CA TYR A 41 -0.78 15.37 5.93
C TYR A 41 -0.01 16.67 6.18
N GLN A 42 -0.73 17.82 6.14
CA GLN A 42 -0.17 19.11 6.50
C GLN A 42 -0.56 19.46 7.94
N GLU A 43 0.42 19.59 8.82
CA GLU A 43 0.23 20.05 10.17
C GLU A 43 1.39 20.97 10.61
N ASN A 44 1.09 22.04 11.31
CA ASN A 44 2.11 22.98 11.86
C ASN A 44 3.12 23.48 10.81
N GLY A 45 2.72 23.64 9.53
CA GLY A 45 3.60 24.07 8.44
C GLY A 45 4.56 22.98 7.97
N GLN A 46 4.34 21.72 8.34
CA GLN A 46 5.05 20.55 7.84
C GLN A 46 4.17 19.80 6.83
N GLN A 47 4.78 19.29 5.77
CA GLN A 47 4.10 18.50 4.75
C GLN A 47 4.93 17.28 4.37
N LEU A 48 4.32 16.10 4.42
CA LEU A 48 4.90 14.87 3.87
C LEU A 48 4.50 14.70 2.41
N TRP A 49 5.42 14.21 1.57
CA TRP A 49 5.10 13.78 0.21
C TRP A 49 6.05 12.69 -0.29
N PHE A 50 5.56 11.92 -1.27
CA PHE A 50 6.41 11.02 -2.05
C PHE A 50 6.96 11.78 -3.25
N ASP A 51 8.27 11.82 -3.36
CA ASP A 51 8.97 12.36 -4.50
C ASP A 51 9.43 11.19 -5.38
N CYS A 52 8.99 11.19 -6.63
CA CYS A 52 9.40 10.23 -7.64
C CYS A 52 10.25 10.98 -8.66
N GLU A 53 11.55 10.72 -8.64
CA GLU A 53 12.50 11.40 -9.53
C GLU A 53 12.56 10.78 -10.93
N ASP A 54 11.95 9.60 -11.14
CA ASP A 54 11.93 8.91 -12.43
C ASP A 54 10.88 9.51 -13.38
N PRO A 55 11.32 10.12 -14.51
CA PRO A 55 10.40 10.75 -15.47
C PRO A 55 9.44 9.77 -16.14
N GLU A 56 9.83 8.49 -16.33
CA GLU A 56 8.95 7.48 -16.95
C GLU A 56 7.80 7.12 -16.02
N ILE A 57 8.09 7.03 -14.72
CA ILE A 57 7.07 6.79 -13.69
C ILE A 57 6.13 7.98 -13.59
N GLN A 58 6.66 9.21 -13.58
CA GLN A 58 5.85 10.42 -13.57
C GLN A 58 4.91 10.47 -14.78
N GLN A 59 5.41 10.21 -15.98
CA GLN A 59 4.60 10.15 -17.21
C GLN A 59 3.52 9.07 -17.13
N THR A 60 3.85 7.91 -16.53
CA THR A 60 2.89 6.82 -16.34
C THR A 60 1.75 7.27 -15.41
N PHE A 61 2.07 7.92 -14.29
CA PHE A 61 1.07 8.42 -13.35
C PHE A 61 0.21 9.52 -13.98
N GLU A 62 0.82 10.50 -14.64
CA GLU A 62 0.09 11.54 -15.36
C GLU A 62 -0.82 10.96 -16.45
N GLY A 63 -0.35 9.96 -17.19
CA GLY A 63 -1.15 9.27 -18.20
C GLY A 63 -2.40 8.61 -17.61
N ILE A 64 -2.24 7.92 -16.47
CA ILE A 64 -3.36 7.29 -15.76
C ILE A 64 -4.33 8.34 -15.22
N LEU A 65 -3.83 9.40 -14.58
CA LEU A 65 -4.68 10.47 -14.05
C LEU A 65 -5.45 11.20 -15.16
N ARG A 66 -4.80 11.45 -16.29
CA ARG A 66 -5.43 12.04 -17.48
C ARG A 66 -6.53 11.12 -18.04
N GLN A 67 -6.27 9.81 -18.12
CA GLN A 67 -7.29 8.84 -18.54
C GLN A 67 -8.49 8.87 -17.59
N VAL A 68 -8.26 8.83 -16.27
CA VAL A 68 -9.34 8.93 -15.26
C VAL A 68 -10.13 10.23 -15.46
N ALA A 69 -9.44 11.37 -15.57
CA ALA A 69 -10.07 12.67 -15.73
C ALA A 69 -10.96 12.77 -16.97
N GLN A 70 -10.57 12.13 -18.06
CA GLN A 70 -11.29 12.17 -19.33
C GLN A 70 -12.43 11.14 -19.41
N THR A 71 -12.26 9.97 -18.83
CA THR A 71 -13.16 8.83 -19.07
C THR A 71 -14.02 8.45 -17.87
N GLY A 72 -13.65 8.88 -16.67
CA GLY A 72 -14.27 8.40 -15.44
C GLY A 72 -14.07 6.90 -15.19
N GLN A 73 -13.02 6.30 -15.78
CA GLN A 73 -12.75 4.87 -15.67
C GLN A 73 -11.40 4.62 -14.99
N TYR A 74 -11.35 3.54 -14.19
CA TYR A 74 -10.09 3.08 -13.61
C TYR A 74 -9.13 2.58 -14.70
N PRO A 75 -7.81 2.66 -14.45
CA PRO A 75 -6.82 2.14 -15.38
C PRO A 75 -7.01 0.63 -15.60
N SER A 76 -6.58 0.16 -16.77
CA SER A 76 -6.53 -1.27 -17.07
C SER A 76 -5.57 -2.00 -16.11
N ALA A 77 -5.76 -3.32 -15.99
CA ALA A 77 -4.91 -4.13 -15.12
C ALA A 77 -3.44 -4.07 -15.56
N THR A 78 -2.53 -4.07 -14.58
CA THR A 78 -1.08 -4.15 -14.79
C THR A 78 -0.71 -5.44 -15.52
N MET A 79 0.04 -5.31 -16.63
CA MET A 79 0.38 -6.44 -17.50
C MET A 79 1.82 -6.92 -17.30
N LYS A 80 2.68 -6.12 -16.68
CA LYS A 80 4.08 -6.45 -16.43
C LYS A 80 4.49 -6.01 -15.03
N ILE A 81 5.52 -6.64 -14.49
CA ILE A 81 6.12 -6.21 -13.23
C ILE A 81 6.65 -4.79 -13.41
N THR A 82 6.22 -3.90 -12.54
CA THR A 82 6.68 -2.52 -12.49
C THR A 82 7.28 -2.26 -11.12
N ASN A 83 8.33 -1.48 -11.06
CA ASN A 83 8.88 -0.98 -9.81
C ASN A 83 8.79 0.54 -9.81
N PHE A 84 8.56 1.08 -8.64
CA PHE A 84 8.42 2.51 -8.41
C PHE A 84 9.37 2.92 -7.29
N ASP A 85 10.35 3.77 -7.62
CA ASP A 85 11.29 4.30 -6.65
C ASP A 85 10.79 5.65 -6.12
N PHE A 86 10.67 5.74 -4.80
CA PHE A 86 10.17 6.92 -4.11
C PHE A 86 11.13 7.37 -3.03
N THR A 87 11.17 8.68 -2.85
CA THR A 87 11.78 9.33 -1.71
C THR A 87 10.68 9.96 -0.86
N LEU A 88 10.52 9.51 0.39
CA LEU A 88 9.64 10.18 1.35
C LEU A 88 10.35 11.42 1.87
N LYS A 89 9.77 12.59 1.62
CA LYS A 89 10.30 13.89 2.02
C LYS A 89 9.35 14.58 2.99
N LEU A 90 9.93 15.37 3.88
CA LEU A 90 9.23 16.29 4.78
C LEU A 90 9.63 17.71 4.42
N ARG A 91 8.65 18.56 4.12
CA ARG A 91 8.82 20.02 4.01
C ARG A 91 8.52 20.64 5.36
N ASN A 92 9.36 21.55 5.79
CA ASN A 92 9.14 22.41 6.94
C ASN A 92 9.56 23.84 6.60
N LEU A 93 9.43 24.76 7.55
CA LEU A 93 9.82 26.18 7.40
C LEU A 93 11.29 26.39 7.04
N TRP A 94 12.15 25.41 7.29
CA TRP A 94 13.59 25.47 7.09
C TRP A 94 14.05 24.76 5.79
N GLY A 95 13.11 24.16 5.03
CA GLY A 95 13.41 23.48 3.76
C GLY A 95 12.90 22.03 3.71
N ASN A 96 13.44 21.26 2.77
CA ASN A 96 13.04 19.88 2.53
C ASN A 96 14.04 18.91 3.17
N LYS A 97 13.51 17.91 3.89
CA LYS A 97 14.29 16.83 4.51
C LYS A 97 13.89 15.51 3.92
N THR A 98 14.85 14.74 3.39
CA THR A 98 14.64 13.34 3.04
C THR A 98 14.52 12.50 4.31
N LEU A 99 13.42 11.77 4.43
CA LEU A 99 13.18 10.86 5.54
C LEU A 99 13.69 9.46 5.22
N CYS A 100 13.32 8.90 4.07
CA CYS A 100 13.77 7.60 3.61
C CYS A 100 13.54 7.45 2.10
N GLN A 101 14.15 6.41 1.54
CA GLN A 101 13.92 5.97 0.16
C GLN A 101 13.33 4.56 0.19
N PHE A 102 12.42 4.27 -0.74
CA PHE A 102 11.87 2.94 -0.88
C PHE A 102 11.52 2.63 -2.34
N ARG A 103 11.60 1.36 -2.67
CA ARG A 103 11.19 0.80 -3.94
C ARG A 103 9.95 -0.05 -3.73
N LEU A 104 8.88 0.24 -4.44
CA LEU A 104 7.67 -0.57 -4.43
C LEU A 104 7.59 -1.41 -5.71
N TRP A 105 7.55 -2.72 -5.55
CA TRP A 105 7.30 -3.67 -6.62
C TRP A 105 5.80 -3.90 -6.78
N ASP A 106 5.27 -3.72 -8.00
CA ASP A 106 3.86 -3.97 -8.36
C ASP A 106 3.78 -5.07 -9.43
N PRO A 107 3.85 -6.36 -9.05
CA PRO A 107 3.67 -7.47 -9.97
C PRO A 107 2.22 -7.58 -10.44
N PRO A 108 1.97 -8.08 -11.69
CA PRO A 108 0.64 -8.48 -12.12
C PRO A 108 0.00 -9.44 -11.13
N GLY A 109 -1.30 -9.28 -10.85
CA GLY A 109 -2.00 -10.11 -9.86
C GLY A 109 -1.93 -11.61 -10.17
N GLU A 110 -1.87 -11.97 -11.46
CA GLU A 110 -1.73 -13.35 -11.92
C GLU A 110 -0.36 -13.95 -11.58
N SER A 111 0.66 -13.11 -11.40
CA SER A 111 2.02 -13.52 -11.02
C SER A 111 2.20 -13.68 -9.52
N CYS A 112 1.28 -13.16 -8.71
CA CYS A 112 1.30 -13.24 -7.24
C CYS A 112 0.94 -14.66 -6.78
N GLN A 113 1.81 -15.62 -7.02
CA GLN A 113 1.59 -17.04 -6.71
C GLN A 113 2.88 -17.63 -6.13
N ILE A 114 2.79 -18.31 -4.99
CA ILE A 114 3.96 -18.82 -4.26
C ILE A 114 4.79 -19.83 -5.08
N TYR A 115 4.15 -20.57 -5.96
CA TYR A 115 4.86 -21.49 -6.87
C TYR A 115 5.53 -20.77 -8.06
N ASN A 116 5.34 -19.47 -8.24
CA ASN A 116 6.06 -18.67 -9.21
C ASN A 116 7.44 -18.28 -8.63
N PRO A 117 8.57 -18.82 -9.16
CA PRO A 117 9.89 -18.56 -8.60
C PRO A 117 10.27 -17.07 -8.58
N ALA A 118 9.87 -16.32 -9.60
CA ALA A 118 10.16 -14.89 -9.68
C ALA A 118 9.42 -14.11 -8.57
N PHE A 119 8.16 -14.45 -8.30
CA PHE A 119 7.39 -13.86 -7.21
C PHE A 119 7.97 -14.26 -5.84
N LEU A 120 8.31 -15.52 -5.66
CA LEU A 120 8.95 -16.02 -4.44
C LEU A 120 10.24 -15.25 -4.14
N MET A 121 11.08 -15.02 -5.15
CA MET A 121 12.29 -14.22 -4.97
C MET A 121 11.99 -12.77 -4.58
N MET A 122 10.93 -12.16 -5.11
CA MET A 122 10.50 -10.83 -4.68
C MET A 122 10.08 -10.82 -3.21
N VAL A 123 9.30 -11.82 -2.77
CA VAL A 123 8.89 -11.94 -1.37
C VAL A 123 10.12 -12.05 -0.46
N LEU A 124 11.07 -12.91 -0.77
CA LEU A 124 12.25 -13.12 0.07
C LEU A 124 13.23 -11.93 0.11
N ASN A 125 13.21 -11.07 -0.92
CA ASN A 125 14.09 -9.91 -1.02
C ASN A 125 13.40 -8.58 -0.65
N SER A 126 12.16 -8.62 -0.17
CA SER A 126 11.45 -7.41 0.26
C SER A 126 11.55 -7.23 1.77
N ASP A 127 11.68 -5.97 2.20
CA ASP A 127 11.74 -5.58 3.62
C ASP A 127 10.33 -5.46 4.24
N GLY A 128 9.28 -5.26 3.42
CA GLY A 128 7.89 -5.11 3.89
C GLY A 128 6.87 -5.35 2.79
N TYR A 129 5.61 -5.55 3.18
CA TYR A 129 4.55 -6.00 2.27
C TYR A 129 3.27 -5.18 2.41
N CYS A 130 2.66 -4.85 1.24
CA CYS A 130 1.27 -4.39 1.15
C CYS A 130 0.43 -5.51 0.53
N ALA A 131 -0.39 -6.18 1.33
CA ALA A 131 -1.31 -7.21 0.86
C ALA A 131 -2.70 -6.62 0.65
N PHE A 132 -3.17 -6.65 -0.59
CA PHE A 132 -4.44 -6.06 -1.01
C PHE A 132 -5.55 -7.10 -1.10
N ILE A 133 -6.66 -6.81 -0.45
CA ILE A 133 -7.87 -7.65 -0.46
C ILE A 133 -9.06 -6.75 -0.78
N ASP A 134 -9.90 -7.19 -1.72
CA ASP A 134 -11.15 -6.50 -2.04
C ASP A 134 -12.17 -6.69 -0.91
N ALA A 135 -12.55 -5.61 -0.24
CA ALA A 135 -13.47 -5.64 0.89
C ALA A 135 -14.86 -6.17 0.49
N CYS A 136 -15.32 -5.86 -0.73
CA CYS A 136 -16.59 -6.40 -1.25
C CYS A 136 -16.55 -7.93 -1.34
N THR A 137 -15.42 -8.49 -1.78
CA THR A 137 -15.24 -9.95 -1.86
C THR A 137 -15.35 -10.62 -0.49
N ILE A 138 -14.88 -9.99 0.58
CA ILE A 138 -15.04 -10.52 1.94
C ILE A 138 -16.51 -10.55 2.32
N VAL A 139 -17.23 -9.45 2.11
CA VAL A 139 -18.66 -9.34 2.46
C VAL A 139 -19.50 -10.33 1.63
N GLU A 140 -19.28 -10.41 0.32
CA GLU A 140 -19.98 -11.33 -0.59
C GLU A 140 -19.76 -12.81 -0.22
N ARG A 141 -18.58 -13.15 0.28
CA ARG A 141 -18.18 -14.53 0.62
C ARG A 141 -18.32 -14.87 2.11
N ALA A 142 -18.80 -13.96 2.92
CA ALA A 142 -18.89 -14.14 4.38
C ALA A 142 -19.67 -15.40 4.78
N ASN A 143 -20.70 -15.78 4.00
CA ASN A 143 -21.53 -16.97 4.23
C ASN A 143 -20.97 -18.25 3.59
N ASP A 144 -19.81 -18.19 2.90
CA ASP A 144 -19.12 -19.35 2.33
C ASP A 144 -17.68 -19.42 2.89
N PRO A 145 -17.47 -20.16 4.00
CA PRO A 145 -16.15 -20.24 4.64
C PRO A 145 -15.04 -20.73 3.71
N LYS A 146 -15.37 -21.58 2.72
CA LYS A 146 -14.38 -22.11 1.77
C LYS A 146 -13.95 -21.03 0.77
N ALA A 147 -14.90 -20.29 0.22
CA ALA A 147 -14.60 -19.18 -0.70
C ALA A 147 -13.88 -18.04 0.02
N LEU A 148 -14.25 -17.77 1.28
CA LEU A 148 -13.56 -16.79 2.12
C LEU A 148 -12.11 -17.22 2.42
N ALA A 149 -11.89 -18.48 2.77
CA ALA A 149 -10.55 -19.03 2.99
C ALA A 149 -9.66 -18.88 1.76
N GLN A 150 -10.19 -19.14 0.56
CA GLN A 150 -9.48 -18.94 -0.71
C GLN A 150 -9.08 -17.48 -0.94
N THR A 151 -9.88 -16.51 -0.48
CA THR A 151 -9.56 -15.08 -0.56
C THR A 151 -8.29 -14.75 0.22
N PHE A 152 -8.04 -15.44 1.32
CA PHE A 152 -6.88 -15.20 2.20
C PHE A 152 -5.68 -16.12 1.95
N GLU A 153 -5.81 -17.11 1.08
CA GLU A 153 -4.79 -18.15 0.89
C GLU A 153 -3.42 -17.58 0.56
N LEU A 154 -3.34 -16.60 -0.35
CA LEU A 154 -2.08 -15.96 -0.74
C LEU A 154 -1.41 -15.27 0.45
N VAL A 155 -2.18 -14.48 1.22
CA VAL A 155 -1.66 -13.75 2.38
C VAL A 155 -1.18 -14.70 3.46
N LYS A 156 -1.97 -15.76 3.75
CA LYS A 156 -1.60 -16.80 4.72
C LYS A 156 -0.34 -17.53 4.32
N SER A 157 -0.22 -17.89 3.05
CA SER A 157 0.95 -18.60 2.54
C SER A 157 2.22 -17.75 2.63
N ILE A 158 2.12 -16.43 2.41
CA ILE A 158 3.24 -15.51 2.58
C ILE A 158 3.60 -15.38 4.06
N ALA A 159 2.61 -15.23 4.94
CA ALA A 159 2.82 -15.16 6.39
C ALA A 159 3.51 -16.43 6.92
N ASP A 160 3.07 -17.62 6.50
CA ASP A 160 3.72 -18.90 6.83
C ASP A 160 5.18 -18.94 6.37
N MET A 161 5.44 -18.45 5.15
CA MET A 161 6.80 -18.41 4.62
C MET A 161 7.69 -17.43 5.39
N LEU A 162 7.20 -16.25 5.74
CA LEU A 162 7.93 -15.28 6.56
C LEU A 162 8.24 -15.88 7.92
N HIS A 163 7.25 -16.47 8.57
CA HIS A 163 7.42 -17.14 9.87
C HIS A 163 8.44 -18.29 9.79
N SER A 164 8.32 -19.16 8.78
CA SER A 164 9.22 -20.31 8.58
C SER A 164 10.68 -19.91 8.30
N ASN A 165 10.90 -18.73 7.76
CA ASN A 165 12.24 -18.17 7.50
C ASN A 165 12.71 -17.19 8.59
N ASN A 166 11.98 -17.06 9.71
CA ASN A 166 12.26 -16.11 10.80
C ASN A 166 12.37 -14.65 10.34
N LEU A 167 11.58 -14.27 9.33
CA LEU A 167 11.55 -12.91 8.79
C LEU A 167 10.46 -12.11 9.53
N GLN A 168 10.89 -11.12 10.33
CA GLN A 168 10.03 -10.23 11.10
C GLN A 168 9.64 -8.97 10.30
N HIS A 169 9.31 -9.15 9.02
CA HIS A 169 8.98 -8.04 8.13
C HIS A 169 7.53 -7.59 8.33
N PRO A 170 7.26 -6.27 8.33
CA PRO A 170 5.91 -5.73 8.53
C PRO A 170 5.01 -6.02 7.32
N LEU A 171 3.74 -6.35 7.62
CA LEU A 171 2.70 -6.67 6.64
C LEU A 171 1.51 -5.72 6.80
N ALA A 172 1.34 -4.77 5.89
CA ALA A 172 0.14 -3.95 5.80
C ALA A 172 -0.93 -4.72 5.01
N ILE A 173 -2.07 -5.01 5.63
CA ILE A 173 -3.24 -5.58 4.97
C ILE A 173 -4.16 -4.44 4.58
N VAL A 174 -4.33 -4.21 3.29
CA VAL A 174 -5.13 -3.11 2.76
C VAL A 174 -6.43 -3.66 2.20
N LEU A 175 -7.52 -3.39 2.92
CA LEU A 175 -8.87 -3.66 2.43
C LEU A 175 -9.27 -2.53 1.47
N THR A 176 -9.35 -2.85 0.19
CA THR A 176 -9.64 -1.89 -0.87
C THR A 176 -11.12 -1.85 -1.22
N LYS A 177 -11.52 -0.81 -1.98
CA LYS A 177 -12.89 -0.61 -2.48
C LYS A 177 -13.92 -0.49 -1.35
N CYS A 178 -13.51 0.01 -0.19
CA CYS A 178 -14.43 0.23 0.94
C CYS A 178 -15.56 1.21 0.59
N ASP A 179 -15.35 2.09 -0.40
CA ASP A 179 -16.38 2.98 -0.96
C ASP A 179 -17.57 2.26 -1.60
N ARG A 180 -17.41 0.98 -1.96
CA ARG A 180 -18.48 0.16 -2.57
C ARG A 180 -19.32 -0.59 -1.55
N LEU A 181 -18.88 -0.64 -0.31
CA LEU A 181 -19.67 -1.22 0.77
C LEU A 181 -20.83 -0.28 1.10
N ARG A 182 -21.99 -0.84 1.37
CA ARG A 182 -23.08 -0.08 1.95
C ARG A 182 -22.70 0.18 3.40
N PHE A 183 -22.50 1.46 3.75
CA PHE A 183 -22.20 1.88 5.12
C PHE A 183 -23.42 1.79 6.05
N ASP A 184 -24.31 0.81 5.83
CA ASP A 184 -25.18 0.37 6.90
C ASP A 184 -24.35 -0.45 7.91
N LEU A 185 -24.77 -0.44 9.16
CA LEU A 185 -24.09 -1.14 10.24
C LEU A 185 -23.84 -2.63 9.95
N GLN A 186 -24.52 -3.19 8.95
CA GLN A 186 -24.50 -4.60 8.60
C GLN A 186 -23.24 -4.98 7.79
N ASP A 187 -22.88 -4.25 6.73
CA ASP A 187 -21.71 -4.55 5.91
C ASP A 187 -20.41 -4.40 6.69
N GLY A 188 -20.33 -3.39 7.59
CA GLY A 188 -19.19 -3.19 8.47
C GLY A 188 -18.98 -4.37 9.43
N GLN A 189 -20.03 -4.85 10.08
CA GLN A 189 -19.97 -6.02 10.96
C GLN A 189 -19.62 -7.31 10.20
N ILE A 190 -20.19 -7.50 9.01
CA ILE A 190 -19.86 -8.64 8.15
C ILE A 190 -18.39 -8.61 7.74
N LEU A 191 -17.88 -7.45 7.37
CA LEU A 191 -16.46 -7.27 7.01
C LEU A 191 -15.54 -7.61 8.19
N GLU A 192 -15.83 -7.07 9.38
CA GLU A 192 -15.06 -7.35 10.60
C GLU A 192 -15.08 -8.84 10.95
N GLN A 193 -16.25 -9.48 10.91
CA GLN A 193 -16.38 -10.92 11.15
C GLN A 193 -15.67 -11.74 10.06
N GLY A 194 -15.76 -11.29 8.81
CA GLY A 194 -15.14 -11.95 7.67
C GLY A 194 -13.61 -11.93 7.71
N ILE A 195 -12.99 -10.88 8.23
CA ILE A 195 -11.52 -10.77 8.34
C ILE A 195 -10.94 -11.51 9.55
N GLN A 196 -11.74 -11.80 10.56
CA GLN A 196 -11.33 -12.48 11.80
C GLN A 196 -10.49 -13.77 11.60
N PRO A 197 -10.86 -14.67 10.65
CA PRO A 197 -10.07 -15.89 10.42
C PRO A 197 -8.64 -15.61 9.92
N LEU A 198 -8.44 -14.50 9.21
CA LEU A 198 -7.11 -14.07 8.79
C LEU A 198 -6.35 -13.48 9.98
N GLN A 199 -6.98 -12.60 10.77
CA GLN A 199 -6.36 -12.00 11.96
C GLN A 199 -5.88 -13.06 12.93
N THR A 200 -6.76 -14.01 13.31
CA THR A 200 -6.42 -15.11 14.21
C THR A 200 -5.23 -15.94 13.70
N PHE A 201 -5.16 -16.16 12.38
CA PHE A 201 -4.05 -16.87 11.76
C PHE A 201 -2.74 -16.08 11.88
N LEU A 202 -2.75 -14.78 11.60
CA LEU A 202 -1.56 -13.92 11.66
C LEU A 202 -1.06 -13.72 13.10
N GLU A 203 -1.99 -13.57 14.05
CA GLU A 203 -1.68 -13.49 15.49
C GLU A 203 -1.01 -14.76 15.99
N LYS A 204 -1.49 -15.95 15.56
CA LYS A 204 -0.89 -17.23 15.91
C LYS A 204 0.55 -17.38 15.41
N LEU A 205 0.87 -16.76 14.28
CA LEU A 205 2.22 -16.74 13.71
C LEU A 205 3.08 -15.58 14.23
N GLU A 206 2.55 -14.75 15.13
CA GLU A 206 3.22 -13.56 15.67
C GLU A 206 3.71 -12.59 14.56
N VAL A 207 2.95 -12.50 13.44
CA VAL A 207 3.27 -11.61 12.34
C VAL A 207 3.08 -10.16 12.77
N ASN A 208 4.04 -9.29 12.46
CA ASN A 208 3.87 -7.84 12.64
C ASN A 208 2.97 -7.29 11.54
N TYR A 209 1.66 -7.17 11.77
CA TYR A 209 0.70 -6.70 10.78
C TYR A 209 -0.19 -5.57 11.28
N GLN A 210 -0.79 -4.85 10.33
CA GLN A 210 -1.88 -3.90 10.58
C GLN A 210 -2.87 -3.93 9.42
N ILE A 211 -4.16 -3.74 9.73
CA ILE A 211 -5.24 -3.67 8.74
C ILE A 211 -5.60 -2.22 8.49
N PHE A 212 -5.80 -1.88 7.22
CA PHE A 212 -6.18 -0.55 6.74
C PHE A 212 -7.39 -0.66 5.82
N TYR A 213 -8.29 0.32 5.89
CA TYR A 213 -9.52 0.41 5.11
C TYR A 213 -9.36 1.53 4.08
N SER A 214 -9.10 1.19 2.83
CA SER A 214 -8.81 2.16 1.78
C SER A 214 -9.97 2.34 0.81
N SER A 215 -10.22 3.59 0.46
CA SER A 215 -11.26 4.00 -0.47
C SER A 215 -10.69 4.99 -1.48
N ILE A 216 -10.85 4.70 -2.78
CA ILE A 216 -10.34 5.55 -3.86
C ILE A 216 -11.39 5.60 -4.99
N PRO A 217 -12.60 6.13 -4.74
CA PRO A 217 -13.62 6.28 -5.77
C PRO A 217 -13.23 7.31 -6.82
N ILE A 218 -13.75 7.12 -8.03
CA ILE A 218 -13.76 8.16 -9.06
C ILE A 218 -14.99 9.03 -8.81
N VAL A 219 -14.78 10.32 -8.69
CA VAL A 219 -15.85 11.30 -8.49
C VAL A 219 -15.89 12.30 -9.65
N ALA A 220 -17.10 12.73 -10.02
CA ALA A 220 -17.27 13.78 -11.02
C ALA A 220 -16.91 15.14 -10.42
N THR A 221 -16.29 16.00 -11.23
CA THR A 221 -15.95 17.39 -10.93
C THR A 221 -16.42 18.28 -12.09
N ASP A 222 -16.35 19.58 -11.93
CA ASP A 222 -16.75 20.53 -12.98
C ASP A 222 -15.92 20.36 -14.27
N ASP A 223 -14.67 19.91 -14.15
CA ASP A 223 -13.72 19.73 -15.25
C ASP A 223 -13.53 18.28 -15.71
N GLY A 224 -14.37 17.34 -15.26
CA GLY A 224 -14.28 15.92 -15.61
C GLY A 224 -14.38 14.99 -14.40
N PHE A 225 -13.37 14.14 -14.18
CA PHE A 225 -13.36 13.17 -13.10
C PHE A 225 -12.05 13.20 -12.33
N CYS A 226 -12.07 12.86 -11.04
CA CYS A 226 -10.84 12.71 -10.26
C CYS A 226 -10.93 11.50 -9.30
N LEU A 227 -9.77 11.06 -8.80
CA LEU A 227 -9.67 10.09 -7.71
C LEU A 227 -9.81 10.84 -6.38
N LYS A 228 -10.78 10.43 -5.56
CA LYS A 228 -10.94 10.90 -4.18
C LYS A 228 -10.37 9.86 -3.25
N THR A 229 -9.25 10.18 -2.58
CA THR A 229 -8.51 9.23 -1.76
C THR A 229 -8.90 9.30 -0.29
N SER A 230 -8.90 8.16 0.38
CA SER A 230 -9.02 8.04 1.83
C SER A 230 -8.24 6.80 2.29
N GLU A 231 -7.33 6.98 3.26
CA GLU A 231 -6.47 5.95 3.82
C GLU A 231 -5.61 5.22 2.77
N ALA A 232 -5.14 5.95 1.75
CA ALA A 232 -4.28 5.38 0.72
C ALA A 232 -2.78 5.51 1.09
N ALA A 233 -2.36 6.61 1.73
CA ALA A 233 -0.96 6.83 2.09
C ALA A 233 -0.58 6.13 3.41
N THR A 234 -1.50 6.03 4.35
CA THR A 234 -1.29 5.51 5.72
C THR A 234 -0.61 4.14 5.75
N PRO A 235 -0.98 3.13 4.92
CA PRO A 235 -0.31 1.83 4.92
C PRO A 235 1.18 1.90 4.58
N ILE A 236 1.56 2.72 3.59
CA ILE A 236 2.97 2.89 3.19
C ILE A 236 3.73 3.64 4.29
N LEU A 237 3.16 4.69 4.86
CA LEU A 237 3.76 5.43 5.96
C LEU A 237 3.97 4.55 7.19
N TRP A 238 3.00 3.67 7.52
CA TRP A 238 3.13 2.71 8.60
C TRP A 238 4.28 1.71 8.34
N LEU A 239 4.38 1.14 7.14
CA LEU A 239 5.51 0.28 6.77
C LEU A 239 6.84 1.00 6.94
N MET A 240 6.95 2.24 6.45
CA MET A 240 8.17 3.03 6.59
C MET A 240 8.51 3.31 8.06
N SER A 241 7.52 3.56 8.91
CA SER A 241 7.72 3.76 10.34
C SER A 241 8.28 2.51 11.02
N LYS A 242 7.73 1.34 10.69
CA LYS A 242 8.19 0.04 11.23
C LYS A 242 9.61 -0.30 10.75
N LEU A 243 9.90 -0.12 9.47
CA LEU A 243 11.21 -0.42 8.88
C LEU A 243 12.33 0.51 9.38
N ARG A 244 11.98 1.75 9.72
CA ARG A 244 12.94 2.72 10.27
C ARG A 244 13.07 2.68 11.79
N ASN A 245 12.21 1.95 12.48
CA ASN A 245 12.04 2.05 13.94
C ASN A 245 11.86 3.51 14.41
N THR A 246 11.14 4.31 13.62
CA THR A 246 10.91 5.74 13.85
C THR A 246 9.45 6.02 13.58
N ASP A 247 8.76 6.63 14.52
CA ASP A 247 7.39 7.05 14.31
C ASP A 247 7.35 8.25 13.33
N ILE A 248 6.96 7.98 12.09
CA ILE A 248 6.83 8.99 11.05
C ILE A 248 5.60 9.88 11.33
N PHE A 249 4.60 9.35 12.03
CA PHE A 249 3.37 10.07 12.36
C PHE A 249 3.61 11.09 13.50
N SER A 250 4.50 10.80 14.43
CA SER A 250 4.87 11.76 15.48
C SER A 250 5.62 12.98 14.93
N LEU A 251 6.16 12.88 13.71
CA LEU A 251 6.78 14.02 13.03
C LEU A 251 5.73 15.05 12.55
N ASN A 252 4.46 14.66 12.49
CA ASN A 252 3.34 15.51 12.06
C ASN A 252 2.46 15.98 13.24
N GLY A 253 2.80 15.67 14.51
CA GLY A 253 1.91 15.91 15.64
C GLY A 253 0.66 15.02 15.59
N ASP A 254 0.54 14.10 16.54
CA ASP A 254 -0.59 13.22 16.86
C ASP A 254 -1.77 13.19 15.86
N ILE A 255 -1.66 12.35 14.85
CA ILE A 255 -2.83 11.91 14.08
C ILE A 255 -3.40 10.71 14.84
N MET A 256 -4.30 10.94 15.78
CA MET A 256 -5.29 10.00 16.29
C MET A 256 -6.67 10.38 15.79
#